data_d7b12ed7c7c4fcda6327c39591398c39
#
_entry.id   d7b12ed7c7c4fcda6327c39591398c39
#
_cell.length_a   1.000
_cell.length_b   1.000
_cell.length_c   1.000
_cell.angle_alpha   90.00
_cell.angle_beta   90.00
_cell.angle_gamma   90.00
#
_symmetry.space_group_name_H-M   'P 1'
#
loop_
_entity.id
_entity.type
_entity.pdbx_description
1 polymer ?
#
loop_
_entity_poly.entity_id
_entity_poly.type
_entity_poly.pdbx_seq_one_letter_code
_entity_poly.pdbx_strand_id
1 'polypeptide(L)'
;MFYGMPRLVTHIDADACAALAAYYAGILRNGDAILDLMSSCVSHLPAALQPGRMVGIGMNTTELAANPRLDEYGVQNLNRSPRLPFEDETFDACLIAVSVQYLVDPVPVFSEIGRCLKPGGIAAVSYSNRMFPTKAVAAWRETGNEMHGELVAGYFGRAGKFADINISDISPQPGQSDPLFVVSAVVA
;
A
#
# COMPACT_ATOMS: atom_id res chain seq x y z
N MET A 1 22.20 -2.80 -8.59
CA MET A 1 21.00 -3.42 -7.99
C MET A 1 20.15 -2.31 -7.35
N PHE A 2 18.97 -1.97 -7.91
CA PHE A 2 18.22 -0.78 -7.50
C PHE A 2 17.73 -0.85 -6.03
N TYR A 3 17.16 -1.99 -5.62
CA TYR A 3 16.64 -2.21 -4.27
C TYR A 3 17.72 -2.64 -3.24
N GLY A 4 18.97 -2.76 -3.63
CA GLY A 4 20.07 -3.14 -2.72
C GLY A 4 20.62 -1.96 -1.90
N MET A 5 20.35 -0.73 -2.31
CA MET A 5 20.73 0.47 -1.54
C MET A 5 19.52 0.98 -0.77
N PRO A 6 19.58 1.05 0.58
CA PRO A 6 18.46 1.51 1.39
C PRO A 6 18.16 2.99 1.14
N ARG A 7 16.87 3.34 1.16
CA ARG A 7 16.35 4.71 1.05
C ARG A 7 15.48 5.01 2.25
N LEU A 8 16.06 5.68 3.23
CA LEU A 8 15.36 6.05 4.46
C LEU A 8 14.67 7.42 4.28
N VAL A 9 13.70 7.46 3.36
CA VAL A 9 12.93 8.67 2.99
C VAL A 9 11.45 8.33 2.80
N THR A 10 10.57 9.33 2.92
CA THR A 10 9.12 9.15 2.85
C THR A 10 8.56 9.02 1.42
N HIS A 11 9.30 9.40 0.38
CA HIS A 11 8.90 9.40 -1.03
C HIS A 11 7.80 10.41 -1.43
N ILE A 12 7.03 10.93 -0.48
CA ILE A 12 6.06 12.02 -0.61
C ILE A 12 6.37 13.08 0.45
N ASP A 13 5.87 14.29 0.24
CA ASP A 13 6.11 15.40 1.17
C ASP A 13 5.36 15.25 2.51
N ALA A 14 5.65 16.16 3.45
CA ALA A 14 5.10 16.08 4.81
C ALA A 14 3.57 16.25 4.83
N ASP A 15 3.02 17.10 3.97
CA ASP A 15 1.58 17.35 3.90
C ASP A 15 0.84 16.12 3.36
N ALA A 16 1.38 15.48 2.32
CA ALA A 16 0.85 14.22 1.80
C ALA A 16 0.97 13.07 2.82
N CYS A 17 2.08 13.00 3.58
CA CYS A 17 2.22 12.04 4.69
C CYS A 17 1.13 12.24 5.76
N ALA A 18 0.86 13.50 6.13
CA ALA A 18 -0.18 13.83 7.11
C ALA A 18 -1.58 13.50 6.59
N ALA A 19 -1.87 13.77 5.31
CA ALA A 19 -3.13 13.41 4.68
C ALA A 19 -3.35 11.89 4.65
N LEU A 20 -2.30 11.11 4.34
CA LEU A 20 -2.39 9.65 4.36
C LEU A 20 -2.64 9.11 5.76
N ALA A 21 -1.95 9.65 6.77
CA ALA A 21 -2.17 9.28 8.16
C ALA A 21 -3.60 9.62 8.63
N ALA A 22 -4.13 10.77 8.21
CA ALA A 22 -5.51 11.16 8.50
C ALA A 22 -6.54 10.21 7.83
N TYR A 23 -6.29 9.82 6.58
CA TYR A 23 -7.10 8.81 5.88
C TYR A 23 -7.10 7.47 6.63
N TYR A 24 -5.93 6.99 7.03
CA TYR A 24 -5.79 5.74 7.78
C TYR A 24 -6.49 5.81 9.14
N ALA A 25 -6.51 6.97 9.81
CA ALA A 25 -7.26 7.15 11.06
C ALA A 25 -8.78 6.93 10.88
N GLY A 26 -9.30 7.16 9.69
CA GLY A 26 -10.72 6.95 9.36
C GLY A 26 -11.11 5.49 9.08
N ILE A 27 -10.15 4.65 8.70
CA ILE A 27 -10.42 3.26 8.26
C ILE A 27 -9.81 2.18 9.16
N LEU A 28 -8.81 2.49 9.98
CA LEU A 28 -8.12 1.54 10.86
C LEU A 28 -8.56 1.71 12.31
N ARG A 29 -8.47 0.64 13.10
CA ARG A 29 -8.84 0.60 14.51
C ARG A 29 -7.71 0.11 15.38
N ASN A 30 -7.72 0.52 16.65
CA ASN A 30 -6.81 -0.07 17.63
C ASN A 30 -7.09 -1.58 17.77
N GLY A 31 -6.03 -2.35 17.79
CA GLY A 31 -6.10 -3.80 17.85
C GLY A 31 -6.14 -4.50 16.50
N ASP A 32 -6.28 -3.80 15.36
CA ASP A 32 -6.24 -4.41 14.04
C ASP A 32 -4.90 -5.11 13.78
N ALA A 33 -4.96 -6.28 13.15
CA ALA A 33 -3.82 -6.92 12.53
C ALA A 33 -3.64 -6.33 11.11
N ILE A 34 -2.52 -5.66 10.86
CA ILE A 34 -2.28 -4.89 9.64
C ILE A 34 -1.10 -5.46 8.86
N LEU A 35 -1.29 -5.67 7.56
CA LEU A 35 -0.24 -5.98 6.61
C LEU A 35 0.17 -4.71 5.85
N ASP A 36 1.42 -4.28 6.00
CA ASP A 36 2.04 -3.21 5.21
C ASP A 36 2.82 -3.85 4.05
N LEU A 37 2.20 -3.88 2.89
CA LEU A 37 2.72 -4.56 1.71
C LEU A 37 3.51 -3.60 0.83
N MET A 38 4.65 -4.05 0.29
CA MET A 38 5.66 -3.22 -0.37
C MET A 38 6.22 -2.14 0.56
N SER A 39 6.32 -2.47 1.84
CA SER A 39 6.75 -1.62 2.94
C SER A 39 8.21 -1.18 2.83
N SER A 40 8.52 -0.08 3.50
CA SER A 40 9.84 0.49 3.65
C SER A 40 10.05 1.00 5.10
N CYS A 41 10.83 2.06 5.28
CA CYS A 41 11.16 2.61 6.60
C CYS A 41 10.03 3.39 7.30
N VAL A 42 8.88 3.56 6.66
CA VAL A 42 7.73 4.26 7.22
C VAL A 42 6.42 3.67 6.71
N SER A 43 5.44 3.49 7.61
CA SER A 43 4.10 2.95 7.29
C SER A 43 3.00 4.01 7.24
N HIS A 44 3.34 5.29 7.43
CA HIS A 44 2.41 6.44 7.41
C HIS A 44 1.19 6.33 8.35
N LEU A 45 1.26 5.49 9.39
CA LEU A 45 0.17 5.32 10.33
C LEU A 45 0.00 6.54 11.25
N PRO A 46 -1.25 6.84 11.67
CA PRO A 46 -1.48 7.84 12.71
C PRO A 46 -0.69 7.51 13.97
N ALA A 47 -0.09 8.54 14.61
CA ALA A 47 0.71 8.34 15.82
C ALA A 47 -0.09 7.71 16.98
N ALA A 48 -1.39 8.05 17.07
CA ALA A 48 -2.28 7.54 18.13
C ALA A 48 -2.77 6.10 17.88
N LEU A 49 -2.67 5.58 16.66
CA LEU A 49 -3.13 4.22 16.35
C LEU A 49 -2.22 3.19 17.00
N GLN A 50 -2.85 2.22 17.66
CA GLN A 50 -2.19 1.08 18.30
C GLN A 50 -2.66 -0.22 17.64
N PRO A 51 -1.99 -0.68 16.54
CA PRO A 51 -2.30 -1.98 15.95
C PRO A 51 -2.09 -3.11 16.96
N GLY A 52 -2.84 -4.18 16.83
CA GLY A 52 -2.61 -5.41 17.59
C GLY A 52 -1.41 -6.21 17.05
N ARG A 53 -1.19 -6.11 15.74
CA ARG A 53 -0.05 -6.69 15.03
C ARG A 53 0.22 -5.91 13.75
N MET A 54 1.48 -5.59 13.48
CA MET A 54 1.92 -4.90 12.27
C MET A 54 3.01 -5.68 11.56
N VAL A 55 2.73 -6.16 10.34
CA VAL A 55 3.67 -6.98 9.57
C VAL A 55 4.02 -6.26 8.28
N GLY A 56 5.32 -6.09 8.00
CA GLY A 56 5.82 -5.48 6.77
C GLY A 56 6.37 -6.51 5.78
N ILE A 57 5.99 -6.43 4.51
CA ILE A 57 6.65 -7.15 3.42
C ILE A 57 7.23 -6.11 2.45
N GLY A 58 8.54 -6.17 2.24
CA GLY A 58 9.26 -5.20 1.39
C GLY A 58 10.45 -5.80 0.67
N MET A 59 11.29 -4.95 0.10
CA MET A 59 12.42 -5.36 -0.74
C MET A 59 13.78 -5.17 -0.08
N ASN A 60 13.88 -4.44 1.04
CA ASN A 60 15.14 -4.08 1.67
C ASN A 60 15.08 -4.27 3.19
N THR A 61 15.89 -5.17 3.71
CA THR A 61 15.95 -5.49 5.15
C THR A 61 16.30 -4.27 6.00
N THR A 62 17.21 -3.40 5.54
CA THR A 62 17.65 -2.21 6.30
C THR A 62 16.51 -1.19 6.42
N GLU A 63 15.74 -1.00 5.35
CA GLU A 63 14.56 -0.13 5.37
C GLU A 63 13.49 -0.67 6.32
N LEU A 64 13.16 -1.96 6.21
CA LEU A 64 12.16 -2.61 7.06
C LEU A 64 12.56 -2.59 8.54
N ALA A 65 13.83 -2.89 8.85
CA ALA A 65 14.35 -2.84 10.21
C ALA A 65 14.34 -1.43 10.81
N ALA A 66 14.39 -0.39 9.98
CA ALA A 66 14.33 1.00 10.41
C ALA A 66 12.88 1.51 10.63
N ASN A 67 11.87 0.72 10.28
CA ASN A 67 10.47 1.10 10.46
C ASN A 67 9.99 0.80 11.89
N PRO A 68 9.76 1.84 12.71
CA PRO A 68 9.45 1.65 14.14
C PRO A 68 8.03 1.12 14.39
N ARG A 69 7.21 1.00 13.34
CA ARG A 69 5.82 0.55 13.45
C ARG A 69 5.64 -0.93 13.20
N LEU A 70 6.65 -1.61 12.64
CA LEU A 70 6.59 -3.04 12.33
C LEU A 70 6.97 -3.88 13.55
N ASP A 71 6.11 -4.84 13.91
CA ASP A 71 6.43 -5.90 14.87
C ASP A 71 7.24 -7.01 14.21
N GLU A 72 6.92 -7.30 12.95
CA GLU A 72 7.54 -8.34 12.13
C GLU A 72 7.74 -7.83 10.70
N TYR A 73 8.75 -8.36 10.00
CA TYR A 73 8.91 -8.08 8.58
C TYR A 73 9.55 -9.24 7.81
N GLY A 74 9.28 -9.26 6.51
CA GLY A 74 9.86 -10.20 5.56
C GLY A 74 10.33 -9.52 4.28
N VAL A 75 11.36 -10.09 3.64
CA VAL A 75 11.85 -9.62 2.35
C VAL A 75 11.29 -10.52 1.25
N GLN A 76 10.48 -9.94 0.37
CA GLN A 76 9.88 -10.67 -0.75
C GLN A 76 9.72 -9.79 -1.99
N ASN A 77 10.08 -10.34 -3.14
CA ASN A 77 9.81 -9.73 -4.43
C ASN A 77 8.48 -10.24 -5.00
N LEU A 78 7.43 -9.45 -4.87
CA LEU A 78 6.08 -9.81 -5.30
C LEU A 78 5.96 -10.01 -6.83
N ASN A 79 6.84 -9.39 -7.62
CA ASN A 79 6.89 -9.62 -9.06
C ASN A 79 7.47 -10.99 -9.45
N ARG A 80 8.12 -11.70 -8.50
CA ARG A 80 8.65 -13.05 -8.71
C ARG A 80 7.81 -14.11 -8.00
N SER A 81 7.33 -13.77 -6.81
CA SER A 81 6.52 -14.64 -5.97
C SER A 81 5.39 -13.82 -5.37
N PRO A 82 4.21 -13.79 -6.00
CA PRO A 82 3.07 -13.03 -5.50
C PRO A 82 2.44 -13.67 -4.26
N ARG A 83 2.63 -15.00 -4.03
CA ARG A 83 2.03 -15.70 -2.90
C ARG A 83 2.62 -15.21 -1.58
N LEU A 84 1.75 -14.73 -0.69
CA LEU A 84 2.13 -14.23 0.62
C LEU A 84 2.29 -15.38 1.64
N PRO A 85 3.30 -15.31 2.55
CA PRO A 85 3.61 -16.37 3.50
C PRO A 85 2.70 -16.32 4.74
N PHE A 86 1.41 -16.08 4.55
CA PHE A 86 0.41 -15.99 5.61
C PHE A 86 -0.76 -16.93 5.34
N GLU A 87 -1.43 -17.34 6.41
CA GLU A 87 -2.67 -18.10 6.34
C GLU A 87 -3.82 -17.21 5.81
N ASP A 88 -4.91 -17.86 5.39
CA ASP A 88 -6.12 -17.17 5.01
C ASP A 88 -6.68 -16.36 6.20
N GLU A 89 -7.36 -15.27 5.91
CA GLU A 89 -8.12 -14.47 6.90
C GLU A 89 -7.29 -14.04 8.14
N THR A 90 -5.99 -13.71 7.92
CA THR A 90 -5.07 -13.35 9.00
C THR A 90 -5.17 -11.89 9.42
N PHE A 91 -5.41 -10.98 8.48
CA PHE A 91 -5.33 -9.53 8.71
C PHE A 91 -6.69 -8.83 8.63
N ASP A 92 -6.84 -7.76 9.40
CA ASP A 92 -8.00 -6.87 9.35
C ASP A 92 -7.83 -5.80 8.27
N ALA A 93 -6.58 -5.41 7.98
CA ALA A 93 -6.27 -4.43 6.94
C ALA A 93 -4.99 -4.78 6.16
N CYS A 94 -4.93 -4.39 4.89
CA CYS A 94 -3.73 -4.41 4.06
C CYS A 94 -3.51 -3.03 3.44
N LEU A 95 -2.30 -2.49 3.58
CA LEU A 95 -1.91 -1.18 3.08
C LEU A 95 -0.82 -1.32 2.02
N ILE A 96 -0.92 -0.55 0.94
CA ILE A 96 0.16 -0.33 -0.04
C ILE A 96 0.33 1.18 -0.16
N ALA A 97 1.46 1.70 0.32
CA ALA A 97 1.74 3.13 0.28
C ALA A 97 2.67 3.48 -0.88
N VAL A 98 2.18 4.29 -1.82
CA VAL A 98 2.90 4.93 -2.95
C VAL A 98 3.89 4.02 -3.71
N SER A 99 3.54 2.74 -3.86
CA SER A 99 4.43 1.73 -4.45
C SER A 99 3.76 0.79 -5.47
N VAL A 100 2.44 0.81 -5.61
CA VAL A 100 1.66 -0.09 -6.50
C VAL A 100 2.12 -0.02 -7.96
N GLN A 101 2.63 1.12 -8.42
CA GLN A 101 3.16 1.37 -9.77
C GLN A 101 4.35 0.48 -10.16
N TYR A 102 4.92 -0.27 -9.22
CA TYR A 102 6.06 -1.17 -9.46
C TYR A 102 5.65 -2.64 -9.59
N LEU A 103 4.35 -2.96 -9.46
CA LEU A 103 3.83 -4.31 -9.71
C LEU A 103 3.67 -4.54 -11.22
N VAL A 104 4.38 -5.55 -11.74
CA VAL A 104 4.33 -5.93 -13.15
C VAL A 104 3.08 -6.74 -13.46
N ASP A 105 2.71 -7.64 -12.57
CA ASP A 105 1.45 -8.41 -12.62
C ASP A 105 0.71 -8.26 -11.27
N PRO A 106 -0.15 -7.24 -11.13
CA PRO A 106 -0.79 -6.92 -9.87
C PRO A 106 -1.92 -7.88 -9.47
N VAL A 107 -2.63 -8.50 -10.43
CA VAL A 107 -3.83 -9.28 -10.13
C VAL A 107 -3.55 -10.47 -9.18
N PRO A 108 -2.49 -11.28 -9.37
CA PRO A 108 -2.14 -12.32 -8.41
C PRO A 108 -1.83 -11.80 -7.00
N VAL A 109 -1.19 -10.61 -6.90
CA VAL A 109 -0.89 -9.97 -5.61
C VAL A 109 -2.18 -9.54 -4.93
N PHE A 110 -3.11 -8.92 -5.65
CA PHE A 110 -4.41 -8.50 -5.11
C PHE A 110 -5.28 -9.71 -4.72
N SER A 111 -5.20 -10.83 -5.46
CA SER A 111 -5.85 -12.08 -5.05
C SER A 111 -5.30 -12.61 -3.73
N GLU A 112 -3.99 -12.52 -3.51
CA GLU A 112 -3.36 -12.90 -2.24
C GLU A 112 -3.72 -11.92 -1.10
N ILE A 113 -3.81 -10.62 -1.37
CA ILE A 113 -4.33 -9.66 -0.39
C ILE A 113 -5.74 -10.07 0.06
N GLY A 114 -6.65 -10.36 -0.90
CA GLY A 114 -8.00 -10.80 -0.59
C GLY A 114 -8.07 -12.16 0.13
N ARG A 115 -7.08 -13.04 -0.07
CA ARG A 115 -6.98 -14.30 0.68
C ARG A 115 -6.54 -14.08 2.13
N CYS A 116 -5.57 -13.20 2.34
CA CYS A 116 -4.99 -12.96 3.65
C CYS A 116 -5.85 -12.04 4.53
N LEU A 117 -6.74 -11.25 3.94
CA LEU A 117 -7.69 -10.42 4.68
C LEU A 117 -8.87 -11.25 5.16
N LYS A 118 -9.34 -10.92 6.37
CA LYS A 118 -10.59 -11.45 6.92
C LYS A 118 -11.80 -10.96 6.11
N PRO A 119 -12.94 -11.66 6.13
CA PRO A 119 -14.20 -11.12 5.62
C PRO A 119 -14.50 -9.75 6.25
N GLY A 120 -14.84 -8.76 5.44
CA GLY A 120 -15.00 -7.37 5.88
C GLY A 120 -13.68 -6.61 6.12
N GLY A 121 -12.53 -7.26 5.95
CA GLY A 121 -11.21 -6.61 6.01
C GLY A 121 -11.01 -5.63 4.86
N ILE A 122 -10.24 -4.57 5.11
CA ILE A 122 -10.05 -3.47 4.16
C ILE A 122 -8.66 -3.51 3.52
N ALA A 123 -8.59 -3.31 2.21
CA ALA A 123 -7.35 -3.00 1.50
C ALA A 123 -7.35 -1.53 1.08
N ALA A 124 -6.25 -0.82 1.32
CA ALA A 124 -6.08 0.57 0.91
C ALA A 124 -4.74 0.76 0.18
N VAL A 125 -4.83 1.24 -1.06
CA VAL A 125 -3.70 1.46 -1.95
C VAL A 125 -3.58 2.94 -2.23
N SER A 126 -2.55 3.59 -1.71
CA SER A 126 -2.28 4.99 -2.02
C SER A 126 -1.29 5.13 -3.16
N TYR A 127 -1.44 6.20 -3.93
CA TYR A 127 -0.50 6.59 -4.99
C TYR A 127 -0.44 8.11 -5.14
N SER A 128 0.65 8.56 -5.75
CA SER A 128 0.94 9.95 -6.06
C SER A 128 1.48 10.06 -7.49
N ASN A 129 1.75 11.27 -7.95
CA ASN A 129 2.52 11.50 -9.17
C ASN A 129 4.04 11.25 -8.98
N ARG A 130 4.46 10.95 -7.74
CA ARG A 130 5.86 10.63 -7.41
C ARG A 130 6.16 9.17 -7.74
N MET A 131 7.17 8.94 -8.56
CA MET A 131 7.59 7.58 -8.92
C MET A 131 9.06 7.56 -9.35
N PHE A 132 9.65 6.37 -9.37
CA PHE A 132 10.92 6.12 -10.07
C PHE A 132 10.62 5.73 -11.52
N PRO A 133 10.83 6.62 -12.52
CA PRO A 133 10.39 6.38 -13.91
C PRO A 133 10.99 5.12 -14.52
N THR A 134 12.22 4.73 -14.10
CA THR A 134 12.91 3.54 -14.58
C THR A 134 12.35 2.24 -14.00
N LYS A 135 11.42 2.31 -13.04
CA LYS A 135 10.85 1.16 -12.32
C LYS A 135 9.34 1.04 -12.48
N ALA A 136 8.66 2.17 -12.67
CA ALA A 136 7.23 2.17 -12.90
C ALA A 136 6.88 1.42 -14.20
N VAL A 137 5.80 0.65 -14.17
CA VAL A 137 5.30 -0.08 -15.34
C VAL A 137 4.83 0.88 -16.44
N ALA A 138 4.83 0.43 -17.69
CA ALA A 138 4.49 1.27 -18.84
C ALA A 138 3.10 1.90 -18.71
N ALA A 139 2.10 1.11 -18.32
CA ALA A 139 0.73 1.58 -18.12
C ALA A 139 0.65 2.77 -17.14
N TRP A 140 1.50 2.79 -16.11
CA TRP A 140 1.55 3.88 -15.15
C TRP A 140 2.21 5.13 -15.72
N ARG A 141 3.31 4.97 -16.48
CA ARG A 141 4.06 6.10 -17.07
C ARG A 141 3.32 6.79 -18.20
N GLU A 142 2.42 6.08 -18.87
CA GLU A 142 1.69 6.53 -20.05
C GLU A 142 0.32 7.12 -19.71
N THR A 143 -0.09 7.11 -18.44
CA THR A 143 -1.40 7.57 -17.98
C THR A 143 -1.28 8.61 -16.87
N GLY A 144 -2.38 9.30 -16.58
CA GLY A 144 -2.49 10.30 -15.51
C GLY A 144 -3.21 9.77 -14.26
N ASN A 145 -3.30 10.62 -13.25
CA ASN A 145 -3.79 10.24 -11.91
C ASN A 145 -5.21 9.63 -11.92
N GLU A 146 -6.12 10.13 -12.74
CA GLU A 146 -7.48 9.56 -12.87
C GLU A 146 -7.42 8.11 -13.38
N MET A 147 -6.64 7.86 -14.43
CA MET A 147 -6.47 6.51 -14.98
C MET A 147 -5.73 5.60 -14.00
N HIS A 148 -4.82 6.12 -13.18
CA HIS A 148 -4.15 5.32 -12.13
C HIS A 148 -5.17 4.77 -11.12
N GLY A 149 -6.18 5.58 -10.74
CA GLY A 149 -7.28 5.13 -9.89
C GLY A 149 -8.07 3.99 -10.53
N GLU A 150 -8.44 4.15 -11.79
CA GLU A 150 -9.15 3.12 -12.55
C GLU A 150 -8.33 1.82 -12.73
N LEU A 151 -7.02 1.95 -12.96
CA LEU A 151 -6.13 0.79 -13.02
C LEU A 151 -6.14 0.02 -11.70
N VAL A 152 -5.97 0.70 -10.56
CA VAL A 152 -5.95 0.05 -9.24
C VAL A 152 -7.33 -0.53 -8.90
N ALA A 153 -8.42 0.18 -9.19
CA ALA A 153 -9.78 -0.34 -9.04
C ALA A 153 -9.99 -1.60 -9.90
N GLY A 154 -9.45 -1.60 -11.12
CA GLY A 154 -9.45 -2.77 -12.00
C GLY A 154 -8.65 -3.95 -11.45
N TYR A 155 -7.60 -3.74 -10.67
CA TYR A 155 -6.85 -4.82 -10.01
C TYR A 155 -7.71 -5.48 -8.92
N PHE A 156 -8.40 -4.69 -8.10
CA PHE A 156 -9.36 -5.20 -7.12
C PHE A 156 -10.49 -5.98 -7.78
N GLY A 157 -11.11 -5.41 -8.82
CA GLY A 157 -12.21 -6.07 -9.53
C GLY A 157 -11.81 -7.41 -10.17
N ARG A 158 -10.61 -7.48 -10.77
CA ARG A 158 -10.08 -8.72 -11.38
C ARG A 158 -9.67 -9.77 -10.37
N ALA A 159 -9.27 -9.38 -9.17
CA ALA A 159 -8.98 -10.30 -8.08
C ALA A 159 -10.24 -11.05 -7.60
N GLY A 160 -11.43 -10.49 -7.81
CA GLY A 160 -12.73 -11.15 -7.63
C GLY A 160 -13.12 -11.44 -6.17
N LYS A 161 -12.45 -10.80 -5.21
CA LYS A 161 -12.67 -10.98 -3.77
C LYS A 161 -13.13 -9.72 -3.05
N PHE A 162 -13.22 -8.61 -3.76
CA PHE A 162 -13.45 -7.29 -3.20
C PHE A 162 -14.78 -6.69 -3.66
N ALA A 163 -15.41 -6.00 -2.73
CA ALA A 163 -16.58 -5.15 -2.95
C ALA A 163 -16.28 -3.71 -2.50
N ASP A 164 -17.22 -2.80 -2.68
CA ASP A 164 -17.16 -1.42 -2.22
C ASP A 164 -15.87 -0.70 -2.63
N ILE A 165 -15.47 -0.90 -3.91
CA ILE A 165 -14.25 -0.27 -4.45
C ILE A 165 -14.50 1.24 -4.56
N ASN A 166 -13.69 2.03 -3.86
CA ASN A 166 -13.80 3.48 -3.83
C ASN A 166 -12.47 4.16 -4.20
N ILE A 167 -12.54 5.20 -5.03
CA ILE A 167 -11.41 6.05 -5.42
C ILE A 167 -11.59 7.40 -4.73
N SER A 168 -10.59 7.84 -3.96
CA SER A 168 -10.61 9.09 -3.22
C SER A 168 -9.41 9.96 -3.59
N ASP A 169 -9.64 11.23 -3.90
CA ASP A 169 -8.59 12.25 -3.90
C ASP A 169 -8.48 12.83 -2.48
N ILE A 170 -7.32 12.63 -1.87
CA ILE A 170 -7.00 13.12 -0.52
C ILE A 170 -5.85 14.12 -0.56
N SER A 171 -5.61 14.74 -1.71
CA SER A 171 -4.53 15.72 -1.91
C SER A 171 -4.69 16.89 -0.94
N PRO A 172 -3.69 17.17 -0.07
CA PRO A 172 -3.87 18.17 1.00
C PRO A 172 -3.92 19.61 0.47
N GLN A 173 -3.05 19.95 -0.48
CA GLN A 173 -2.94 21.31 -1.03
C GLN A 173 -2.65 21.23 -2.54
N PRO A 174 -3.68 21.22 -3.41
CA PRO A 174 -3.50 21.12 -4.85
C PRO A 174 -2.52 22.18 -5.41
N GLY A 175 -1.50 21.73 -6.13
CA GLY A 175 -0.47 22.58 -6.73
C GLY A 175 0.61 23.07 -5.78
N GLN A 176 0.53 22.79 -4.48
CA GLN A 176 1.55 23.18 -3.48
C GLN A 176 2.21 21.97 -2.81
N SER A 177 1.47 20.89 -2.61
CA SER A 177 1.95 19.61 -2.07
C SER A 177 1.89 18.49 -3.11
N ASP A 178 2.51 17.35 -2.80
CA ASP A 178 2.37 16.16 -3.61
C ASP A 178 0.89 15.73 -3.66
N PRO A 179 0.30 15.51 -4.85
CA PRO A 179 -1.05 14.99 -4.94
C PRO A 179 -1.09 13.56 -4.39
N LEU A 180 -2.20 13.21 -3.75
CA LEU A 180 -2.35 11.91 -3.12
C LEU A 180 -3.76 11.34 -3.31
N PHE A 181 -3.82 10.12 -3.78
CA PHE A 181 -5.05 9.40 -4.06
C PHE A 181 -5.03 8.06 -3.32
N VAL A 182 -6.20 7.57 -2.96
CA VAL A 182 -6.37 6.24 -2.38
C VAL A 182 -7.46 5.48 -3.10
N VAL A 183 -7.17 4.24 -3.46
CA VAL A 183 -8.20 3.26 -3.85
C VAL A 183 -8.34 2.27 -2.71
N SER A 184 -9.53 2.14 -2.16
CA SER A 184 -9.83 1.18 -1.11
C SER A 184 -10.93 0.22 -1.52
N ALA A 185 -10.92 -0.98 -0.95
CA ALA A 185 -11.92 -2.00 -1.17
C ALA A 185 -12.05 -2.90 0.05
N VAL A 186 -13.19 -3.53 0.23
CA VAL A 186 -13.49 -4.41 1.35
C VAL A 186 -13.61 -5.85 0.82
N VAL A 187 -13.09 -6.83 1.57
CA VAL A 187 -13.28 -8.25 1.23
C VAL A 187 -14.74 -8.62 1.45
N ALA A 188 -15.36 -9.20 0.40
CA ALA A 188 -16.76 -9.60 0.39
C ALA A 188 -17.06 -10.80 1.29
#